data_bb6fa19c318c212016a5287133ad7406
#
_entry.id   bb6fa19c318c212016a5287133ad7406
#
_cell.length_a   1.000
_cell.length_b   1.000
_cell.length_c   1.000
_cell.angle_alpha   90.00
_cell.angle_beta   90.00
_cell.angle_gamma   90.00
#
_symmetry.space_group_name_H-M   'P 1'
#
loop_
_entity.id
_entity.type
_entity.pdbx_description
1 polymer ?
#
loop_
_entity_poly.entity_id
_entity_poly.type
_entity_poly.pdbx_seq_one_letter_code
_entity_poly.pdbx_strand_id
1 'polypeptide(L)'
;MKKQQPKYLFYATLLDSFQGFLGSSEIYQKYWGFSEDPPKTEFEFEQEQFQSLIDRINRVPIDSEPADRGTCFNEIIDCLIEGRKSDKVELVSNRETDSILAKYNNREFVFSLSTCRKIAKSYEGAIPQVLTKALLETKYGLVELYGYIDELMPTSIVDIKVKGKYEAFSFKNNWQHRVYPYCLQSEGTDLSEFVYDIYVLDKNNQLRENHKEIYAYSPERDIPALILHCEGLIELIETNRHLITDKKIFNEHQ
;
A
#
# COMPACT_ATOMS: atom_id res chain seq x y z
N MET A 1 20.87 -4.70 -27.92
CA MET A 1 20.23 -5.76 -27.15
C MET A 1 18.74 -5.46 -27.10
N LYS A 2 17.86 -6.41 -27.47
CA LYS A 2 16.40 -6.21 -27.26
C LYS A 2 16.17 -6.13 -25.75
N LYS A 3 15.57 -5.05 -25.25
CA LYS A 3 15.11 -4.98 -23.84
C LYS A 3 14.18 -6.18 -23.63
N GLN A 4 14.52 -7.07 -22.72
CA GLN A 4 13.62 -8.15 -22.32
C GLN A 4 12.39 -7.50 -21.71
N GLN A 5 11.20 -7.83 -22.23
CA GLN A 5 9.94 -7.31 -21.70
C GLN A 5 9.50 -8.17 -20.50
N PRO A 6 8.95 -7.54 -19.44
CA PRO A 6 8.41 -8.31 -18.35
C PRO A 6 7.20 -9.14 -18.84
N LYS A 7 7.04 -10.32 -18.27
CA LYS A 7 5.91 -11.20 -18.52
C LYS A 7 4.73 -10.88 -17.57
N TYR A 8 5.04 -10.38 -16.38
CA TYR A 8 4.07 -10.06 -15.35
C TYR A 8 4.32 -8.66 -14.80
N LEU A 9 3.23 -7.97 -14.39
CA LEU A 9 3.27 -6.64 -13.78
C LEU A 9 2.64 -6.70 -12.38
N PHE A 10 3.45 -6.59 -11.31
CA PHE A 10 2.99 -6.67 -9.94
C PHE A 10 3.24 -5.37 -9.19
N TYR A 11 2.21 -4.82 -8.58
CA TYR A 11 2.34 -3.65 -7.72
C TYR A 11 2.44 -4.06 -6.24
N ALA A 12 3.14 -3.27 -5.45
CA ALA A 12 3.52 -3.63 -4.09
C ALA A 12 2.32 -4.06 -3.21
N THR A 13 1.20 -3.32 -3.25
CA THR A 13 0.01 -3.65 -2.45
C THR A 13 -0.76 -4.88 -2.96
N LEU A 14 -0.50 -5.36 -4.18
CA LEU A 14 -0.99 -6.66 -4.63
C LEU A 14 -0.28 -7.80 -3.89
N LEU A 15 1.04 -7.65 -3.70
CA LEU A 15 1.83 -8.61 -2.93
C LEU A 15 1.36 -8.67 -1.47
N ASP A 16 0.98 -7.51 -0.88
CA ASP A 16 0.36 -7.47 0.45
C ASP A 16 -0.97 -8.23 0.48
N SER A 17 -1.81 -8.07 -0.56
CA SER A 17 -3.10 -8.77 -0.65
C SER A 17 -2.91 -10.28 -0.81
N PHE A 18 -1.92 -10.70 -1.60
CA PHE A 18 -1.56 -12.12 -1.72
C PHE A 18 -1.04 -12.68 -0.39
N GLN A 19 -0.22 -11.92 0.35
CA GLN A 19 0.22 -12.31 1.70
C GLN A 19 -0.96 -12.48 2.65
N GLY A 20 -1.94 -11.57 2.60
CA GLY A 20 -3.16 -11.66 3.40
C GLY A 20 -3.97 -12.94 3.10
N PHE A 21 -4.09 -13.31 1.83
CA PHE A 21 -4.73 -14.56 1.42
C PHE A 21 -3.96 -15.78 1.94
N LEU A 22 -2.64 -15.82 1.80
CA LEU A 22 -1.82 -16.92 2.31
C LEU A 22 -1.91 -17.08 3.84
N GLY A 23 -2.11 -15.98 4.57
CA GLY A 23 -2.29 -15.96 6.02
C GLY A 23 -3.74 -16.08 6.48
N SER A 24 -4.71 -16.40 5.61
CA SER A 24 -6.14 -16.40 5.94
C SER A 24 -6.50 -17.29 7.13
N SER A 25 -5.94 -18.51 7.21
CA SER A 25 -6.15 -19.41 8.34
C SER A 25 -5.65 -18.82 9.65
N GLU A 26 -4.43 -18.25 9.69
CA GLU A 26 -3.87 -17.61 10.89
C GLU A 26 -4.73 -16.42 11.33
N ILE A 27 -5.22 -15.63 10.36
CA ILE A 27 -6.11 -14.49 10.62
C ILE A 27 -7.44 -14.99 11.22
N TYR A 28 -8.03 -16.04 10.64
CA TYR A 28 -9.25 -16.64 11.15
C TYR A 28 -9.08 -17.12 12.58
N GLN A 29 -8.01 -17.87 12.86
CA GLN A 29 -7.71 -18.38 14.19
C GLN A 29 -7.49 -17.27 15.22
N LYS A 30 -6.82 -16.17 14.82
CA LYS A 30 -6.61 -15.00 15.69
C LYS A 30 -7.92 -14.37 16.15
N TYR A 31 -8.92 -14.27 15.28
CA TYR A 31 -10.16 -13.55 15.58
C TYR A 31 -11.28 -14.46 16.07
N TRP A 32 -11.37 -15.69 15.58
CA TRP A 32 -12.51 -16.58 15.83
C TRP A 32 -12.15 -18.00 16.27
N GLY A 33 -10.87 -18.35 16.34
CA GLY A 33 -10.43 -19.71 16.69
C GLY A 33 -10.89 -20.21 18.07
N PHE A 34 -11.25 -19.29 18.96
CA PHE A 34 -11.78 -19.59 20.30
C PHE A 34 -13.28 -19.24 20.45
N SER A 35 -13.97 -18.87 19.37
CA SER A 35 -15.40 -18.57 19.39
C SER A 35 -16.21 -19.86 19.28
N GLU A 36 -17.20 -20.04 20.17
CA GLU A 36 -18.14 -21.16 20.09
C GLU A 36 -19.15 -20.97 18.92
N ASP A 37 -19.39 -19.72 18.52
CA ASP A 37 -20.31 -19.37 17.43
C ASP A 37 -19.65 -18.31 16.54
N PRO A 38 -18.69 -18.70 15.68
CA PRO A 38 -18.04 -17.77 14.77
C PRO A 38 -19.02 -17.33 13.68
N PRO A 39 -18.93 -16.08 13.17
CA PRO A 39 -19.86 -15.53 12.18
C PRO A 39 -19.82 -16.27 10.84
N LYS A 40 -18.76 -17.04 10.59
CA LYS A 40 -18.55 -17.88 9.41
C LYS A 40 -17.54 -18.98 9.72
N THR A 41 -17.52 -20.03 8.91
CA THR A 41 -16.51 -21.09 8.99
C THR A 41 -15.16 -20.62 8.45
N GLU A 42 -14.09 -21.29 8.83
CA GLU A 42 -12.75 -21.01 8.30
C GLU A 42 -12.70 -21.15 6.77
N PHE A 43 -13.37 -22.15 6.22
CA PHE A 43 -13.48 -22.34 4.77
C PHE A 43 -14.19 -21.18 4.07
N GLU A 44 -15.32 -20.71 4.60
CA GLU A 44 -16.04 -19.54 4.05
C GLU A 44 -15.15 -18.28 4.10
N PHE A 45 -14.42 -18.08 5.20
CA PHE A 45 -13.49 -16.97 5.32
C PHE A 45 -12.36 -17.05 4.27
N GLU A 46 -11.76 -18.22 4.08
CA GLU A 46 -10.72 -18.44 3.08
C GLU A 46 -11.23 -18.16 1.65
N GLN A 47 -12.46 -18.60 1.33
CA GLN A 47 -13.10 -18.32 0.05
C GLN A 47 -13.33 -16.81 -0.16
N GLU A 48 -13.74 -16.08 0.87
CA GLU A 48 -13.85 -14.62 0.81
C GLU A 48 -12.48 -13.94 0.59
N GLN A 49 -11.44 -14.41 1.27
CA GLN A 49 -10.09 -13.87 1.07
C GLN A 49 -9.58 -14.16 -0.35
N PHE A 50 -9.85 -15.35 -0.88
CA PHE A 50 -9.54 -15.70 -2.26
C PHE A 50 -10.29 -14.78 -3.25
N GLN A 51 -11.61 -14.61 -3.10
CA GLN A 51 -12.40 -13.72 -3.94
C GLN A 51 -11.90 -12.27 -3.86
N SER A 52 -11.60 -11.79 -2.66
CA SER A 52 -11.01 -10.46 -2.44
C SER A 52 -9.68 -10.27 -3.16
N LEU A 53 -8.84 -11.31 -3.20
CA LEU A 53 -7.59 -11.29 -3.95
C LEU A 53 -7.85 -11.25 -5.47
N ILE A 54 -8.78 -12.06 -5.99
CA ILE A 54 -9.18 -12.03 -7.41
C ILE A 54 -9.75 -10.66 -7.79
N ASP A 55 -10.58 -10.07 -6.96
CA ASP A 55 -11.12 -8.72 -7.17
C ASP A 55 -10.01 -7.66 -7.20
N ARG A 56 -9.01 -7.80 -6.32
CA ARG A 56 -7.83 -6.93 -6.30
C ARG A 56 -6.99 -7.08 -7.59
N ILE A 57 -6.78 -8.30 -8.06
CA ILE A 57 -6.09 -8.59 -9.32
C ILE A 57 -6.85 -7.96 -10.49
N ASN A 58 -8.17 -8.09 -10.50
CA ASN A 58 -9.06 -7.54 -11.52
C ASN A 58 -9.29 -6.02 -11.40
N ARG A 59 -8.71 -5.38 -10.37
CA ARG A 59 -8.85 -3.94 -10.08
C ARG A 59 -10.30 -3.51 -9.91
N VAL A 60 -11.13 -4.40 -9.34
CA VAL A 60 -12.50 -4.07 -8.98
C VAL A 60 -12.48 -2.91 -7.97
N PRO A 61 -13.19 -1.82 -8.23
CA PRO A 61 -13.24 -0.70 -7.29
C PRO A 61 -13.81 -1.14 -5.93
N ILE A 62 -13.13 -0.75 -4.86
CA ILE A 62 -13.57 -1.04 -3.50
C ILE A 62 -14.14 0.25 -2.92
N ASP A 63 -15.38 0.20 -2.48
CA ASP A 63 -16.02 1.29 -1.73
C ASP A 63 -15.62 1.16 -0.25
N SER A 64 -14.69 2.03 0.19
CA SER A 64 -14.10 1.96 1.52
C SER A 64 -13.86 3.35 2.10
N GLU A 65 -14.66 3.74 3.09
CA GLU A 65 -14.46 5.01 3.81
C GLU A 65 -13.05 5.14 4.44
N PRO A 66 -12.47 4.11 5.08
CA PRO A 66 -11.10 4.20 5.58
C PRO A 66 -10.05 4.44 4.49
N ALA A 67 -10.23 3.85 3.29
CA ALA A 67 -9.33 4.07 2.16
C ALA A 67 -9.46 5.49 1.61
N ASP A 68 -10.69 5.98 1.44
CA ASP A 68 -10.96 7.35 0.99
C ASP A 68 -10.41 8.39 1.97
N ARG A 69 -10.56 8.15 3.27
CA ARG A 69 -9.98 8.97 4.33
C ARG A 69 -8.46 9.04 4.24
N GLY A 70 -7.82 7.88 4.01
CA GLY A 70 -6.37 7.80 3.80
C GLY A 70 -5.93 8.57 2.57
N THR A 71 -6.63 8.40 1.45
CA THR A 71 -6.38 9.13 0.20
C THR A 71 -6.48 10.64 0.41
N CYS A 72 -7.54 11.11 1.08
CA CYS A 72 -7.71 12.54 1.39
C CYS A 72 -6.58 13.07 2.27
N PHE A 73 -6.19 12.31 3.29
CA PHE A 73 -5.12 12.73 4.20
C PHE A 73 -3.77 12.84 3.48
N ASN A 74 -3.37 11.80 2.71
CA ASN A 74 -2.12 11.81 1.94
C ASN A 74 -2.11 12.97 0.94
N GLU A 75 -3.18 13.16 0.16
CA GLU A 75 -3.26 14.25 -0.82
C GLU A 75 -3.17 15.65 -0.17
N ILE A 76 -3.70 15.83 1.05
CA ILE A 76 -3.51 17.08 1.80
C ILE A 76 -2.04 17.29 2.13
N ILE A 77 -1.34 16.25 2.59
CA ILE A 77 0.08 16.34 2.94
C ILE A 77 0.92 16.64 1.70
N ASP A 78 0.71 15.90 0.60
CA ASP A 78 1.38 16.13 -0.69
C ASP A 78 1.21 17.58 -1.18
N CYS A 79 -0.04 18.07 -1.18
CA CYS A 79 -0.34 19.45 -1.58
C CYS A 79 0.35 20.51 -0.71
N LEU A 80 0.48 20.23 0.59
CA LEU A 80 1.16 21.15 1.52
C LEU A 80 2.68 21.13 1.34
N ILE A 81 3.28 19.97 1.04
CA ILE A 81 4.72 19.83 0.76
C ILE A 81 5.07 20.56 -0.55
N GLU A 82 4.32 20.30 -1.61
CA GLU A 82 4.58 20.84 -2.94
C GLU A 82 4.06 22.26 -3.16
N GLY A 83 3.22 22.78 -2.26
CA GLY A 83 2.58 24.10 -2.43
C GLY A 83 1.62 24.15 -3.63
N ARG A 84 1.03 23.02 -4.02
CA ARG A 84 0.11 22.87 -5.14
C ARG A 84 -1.35 22.77 -4.72
N LYS A 85 -2.24 22.88 -5.70
CA LYS A 85 -3.63 22.47 -5.56
C LYS A 85 -3.77 20.99 -5.90
N SER A 86 -4.76 20.33 -5.29
CA SER A 86 -5.11 18.97 -5.65
C SER A 86 -5.90 18.92 -6.96
N ASP A 87 -5.62 17.91 -7.76
CA ASP A 87 -6.40 17.51 -8.96
C ASP A 87 -7.27 16.27 -8.72
N LYS A 88 -7.10 15.61 -7.57
CA LYS A 88 -7.78 14.37 -7.18
C LYS A 88 -8.89 14.58 -6.16
N VAL A 89 -8.70 15.50 -5.22
CA VAL A 89 -9.56 15.74 -4.07
C VAL A 89 -9.96 17.20 -4.04
N GLU A 90 -11.25 17.50 -3.87
CA GLU A 90 -11.67 18.89 -3.62
C GLU A 90 -11.27 19.31 -2.20
N LEU A 91 -10.37 20.29 -2.09
CA LEU A 91 -9.82 20.78 -0.83
C LEU A 91 -10.24 22.21 -0.55
N VAL A 92 -10.86 22.45 0.61
CA VAL A 92 -11.25 23.79 1.08
C VAL A 92 -10.68 24.02 2.47
N SER A 93 -9.75 24.97 2.59
CA SER A 93 -9.13 25.32 3.89
C SER A 93 -9.79 26.55 4.51
N ASN A 94 -9.99 26.52 5.83
CA ASN A 94 -10.45 27.64 6.64
C ASN A 94 -9.49 27.86 7.81
N ARG A 95 -8.83 29.04 7.83
CA ARG A 95 -7.86 29.39 8.87
C ARG A 95 -8.51 29.79 10.19
N GLU A 96 -9.72 30.34 10.15
CA GLU A 96 -10.43 30.80 11.35
C GLU A 96 -10.91 29.61 12.20
N THR A 97 -11.33 28.53 11.53
CA THR A 97 -11.78 27.28 12.17
C THR A 97 -10.69 26.23 12.27
N ASP A 98 -9.46 26.53 11.87
CA ASP A 98 -8.34 25.57 11.79
C ASP A 98 -8.73 24.26 11.08
N SER A 99 -9.43 24.35 9.97
CA SER A 99 -9.93 23.17 9.29
C SER A 99 -9.55 23.12 7.81
N ILE A 100 -9.44 21.90 7.30
CA ILE A 100 -9.39 21.59 5.88
C ILE A 100 -10.44 20.52 5.58
N LEU A 101 -11.41 20.87 4.73
CA LEU A 101 -12.43 19.99 4.23
C LEU A 101 -11.90 19.32 2.95
N ALA A 102 -11.92 18.00 2.90
CA ALA A 102 -11.59 17.18 1.74
C ALA A 102 -12.84 16.43 1.28
N LYS A 103 -13.16 16.51 -0.03
CA LYS A 103 -14.28 15.78 -0.63
C LYS A 103 -13.75 14.81 -1.68
N TYR A 104 -14.10 13.54 -1.51
CA TYR A 104 -13.68 12.47 -2.38
C TYR A 104 -14.71 11.32 -2.36
N ASN A 105 -15.02 10.72 -3.51
CA ASN A 105 -15.97 9.59 -3.65
C ASN A 105 -17.30 9.79 -2.92
N ASN A 106 -17.90 10.99 -3.05
CA ASN A 106 -19.15 11.39 -2.36
C ASN A 106 -19.05 11.38 -0.82
N ARG A 107 -17.83 11.45 -0.25
CA ARG A 107 -17.57 11.57 1.17
C ARG A 107 -16.88 12.88 1.49
N GLU A 108 -17.08 13.35 2.71
CA GLU A 108 -16.45 14.55 3.24
C GLU A 108 -15.67 14.20 4.51
N PHE A 109 -14.42 14.68 4.55
CA PHE A 109 -13.54 14.51 5.70
C PHE A 109 -13.01 15.87 6.12
N VAL A 110 -13.05 16.16 7.42
CA VAL A 110 -12.52 17.41 7.98
C VAL A 110 -11.30 17.10 8.83
N PHE A 111 -10.16 17.71 8.51
CA PHE A 111 -8.90 17.56 9.24
C PHE A 111 -8.48 18.89 9.86
N SER A 112 -7.66 18.87 10.94
CA SER A 112 -7.04 20.07 11.47
C SER A 112 -5.97 20.59 10.52
N LEU A 113 -6.10 21.83 10.06
CA LEU A 113 -5.17 22.47 9.13
C LEU A 113 -3.78 22.66 9.77
N SER A 114 -3.74 23.04 11.05
CA SER A 114 -2.48 23.21 11.79
C SER A 114 -1.75 21.88 11.97
N THR A 115 -2.49 20.80 12.25
CA THR A 115 -1.94 19.44 12.36
C THR A 115 -1.38 18.98 11.01
N CYS A 116 -2.13 19.11 9.91
CA CYS A 116 -1.64 18.74 8.57
C CYS A 116 -0.39 19.52 8.17
N ARG A 117 -0.34 20.83 8.46
CA ARG A 117 0.85 21.66 8.22
C ARG A 117 2.06 21.21 9.03
N LYS A 118 1.87 20.84 10.30
CA LYS A 118 2.96 20.31 11.14
C LYS A 118 3.50 18.99 10.58
N ILE A 119 2.61 18.12 10.13
CA ILE A 119 2.98 16.84 9.50
C ILE A 119 3.72 17.09 8.17
N ALA A 120 3.18 17.90 7.27
CA ALA A 120 3.85 18.24 6.02
C ALA A 120 5.24 18.85 6.24
N LYS A 121 5.41 19.68 7.29
CA LYS A 121 6.72 20.23 7.65
C LYS A 121 7.71 19.15 8.09
N SER A 122 7.27 18.03 8.68
CA SER A 122 8.17 16.92 9.04
C SER A 122 8.70 16.17 7.82
N TYR A 123 8.10 16.37 6.66
CA TYR A 123 8.53 15.83 5.36
C TYR A 123 9.17 16.90 4.47
N GLU A 124 9.68 17.99 5.06
CA GLU A 124 10.40 19.01 4.30
C GLU A 124 11.58 18.41 3.53
N GLY A 125 11.61 18.61 2.21
CA GLY A 125 12.59 18.00 1.31
C GLY A 125 12.20 16.64 0.74
N ALA A 126 11.04 16.10 1.08
CA ALA A 126 10.48 14.92 0.43
C ALA A 126 10.06 15.21 -1.02
N ILE A 127 10.08 14.18 -1.83
CA ILE A 127 9.44 14.15 -3.16
C ILE A 127 8.22 13.23 -3.04
N PRO A 128 6.99 13.77 -3.09
CA PRO A 128 5.78 12.97 -2.99
C PRO A 128 5.50 12.13 -4.24
N GLN A 129 4.81 11.01 -4.06
CA GLN A 129 4.22 10.17 -5.10
C GLN A 129 5.22 9.72 -6.18
N VAL A 130 6.41 9.29 -5.76
CA VAL A 130 7.45 8.84 -6.69
C VAL A 130 7.13 7.45 -7.22
N LEU A 131 6.88 7.37 -8.54
CA LEU A 131 6.79 6.08 -9.22
C LEU A 131 8.17 5.42 -9.25
N THR A 132 8.27 4.22 -8.72
CA THR A 132 9.47 3.38 -8.83
C THR A 132 9.12 2.02 -9.41
N LYS A 133 10.07 1.41 -10.15
CA LYS A 133 9.90 0.09 -10.75
C LYS A 133 11.22 -0.59 -11.03
N ALA A 134 11.19 -1.94 -10.99
CA ALA A 134 12.35 -2.74 -11.36
C ALA A 134 11.93 -4.10 -11.91
N LEU A 135 12.84 -4.73 -12.67
CA LEU A 135 12.65 -6.09 -13.16
C LEU A 135 13.23 -7.07 -12.15
N LEU A 136 12.43 -8.07 -11.78
CA LEU A 136 12.81 -9.19 -10.94
C LEU A 136 12.79 -10.46 -11.79
N GLU A 137 13.92 -11.19 -11.81
CA GLU A 137 14.01 -12.48 -12.51
C GLU A 137 13.43 -13.60 -11.64
N THR A 138 12.53 -14.40 -12.22
CA THR A 138 11.92 -15.56 -11.58
C THR A 138 12.01 -16.78 -12.50
N LYS A 139 11.76 -17.98 -11.98
CA LYS A 139 11.71 -19.21 -12.81
C LYS A 139 10.63 -19.18 -13.90
N TYR A 140 9.64 -18.28 -13.78
CA TYR A 140 8.53 -18.12 -14.74
C TYR A 140 8.75 -16.98 -15.74
N GLY A 141 9.86 -16.26 -15.64
CA GLY A 141 10.23 -15.12 -16.46
C GLY A 141 10.31 -13.82 -15.65
N LEU A 142 10.46 -12.71 -16.36
CA LEU A 142 10.63 -11.41 -15.74
C LEU A 142 9.29 -10.87 -15.18
N VAL A 143 9.35 -10.37 -13.97
CA VAL A 143 8.28 -9.62 -13.30
C VAL A 143 8.72 -8.15 -13.20
N GLU A 144 7.92 -7.20 -13.66
CA GLU A 144 8.10 -5.80 -13.30
C GLU A 144 7.39 -5.55 -11.97
N LEU A 145 8.16 -5.28 -10.92
CA LEU A 145 7.66 -4.77 -9.65
C LEU A 145 7.54 -3.26 -9.75
N TYR A 146 6.44 -2.68 -9.27
CA TYR A 146 6.26 -1.24 -9.30
C TYR A 146 5.35 -0.74 -8.16
N GLY A 147 5.41 0.57 -7.91
CA GLY A 147 4.51 1.26 -7.00
C GLY A 147 4.85 2.73 -6.86
N TYR A 148 4.02 3.43 -6.09
CA TYR A 148 4.22 4.83 -5.78
C TYR A 148 4.65 4.92 -4.32
N ILE A 149 5.78 5.60 -4.10
CA ILE A 149 6.29 5.95 -2.78
C ILE A 149 5.54 7.20 -2.34
N ASP A 150 4.90 7.18 -1.17
CA ASP A 150 4.17 8.34 -0.68
C ASP A 150 5.13 9.53 -0.51
N GLU A 151 6.23 9.34 0.26
CA GLU A 151 7.23 10.38 0.48
C GLU A 151 8.65 9.82 0.33
N LEU A 152 9.34 10.20 -0.72
CA LEU A 152 10.77 9.86 -0.89
C LEU A 152 11.62 10.92 -0.19
N MET A 153 12.18 10.56 0.97
CA MET A 153 13.09 11.39 1.74
C MET A 153 14.55 11.21 1.28
N PRO A 154 15.47 12.15 1.59
CA PRO A 154 16.87 11.99 1.23
C PRO A 154 17.55 10.72 1.76
N THR A 155 17.08 10.17 2.89
CA THR A 155 17.70 9.03 3.58
C THR A 155 16.76 7.86 3.81
N SER A 156 15.47 7.99 3.51
CA SER A 156 14.48 6.95 3.77
C SER A 156 13.30 7.02 2.80
N ILE A 157 12.61 5.90 2.71
CA ILE A 157 11.35 5.75 1.98
C ILE A 157 10.24 5.78 3.03
N VAL A 158 9.27 6.65 2.88
CA VAL A 158 8.15 6.75 3.83
C VAL A 158 6.85 6.42 3.13
N ASP A 159 6.05 5.61 3.79
CA ASP A 159 4.69 5.25 3.39
C ASP A 159 3.73 5.65 4.53
N ILE A 160 2.80 6.54 4.22
CA ILE A 160 1.88 7.13 5.18
C ILE A 160 0.66 6.23 5.35
N LYS A 161 0.37 5.86 6.59
CA LYS A 161 -0.79 5.03 6.94
C LYS A 161 -1.74 5.76 7.87
N VAL A 162 -3.01 5.87 7.48
CA VAL A 162 -4.09 6.40 8.32
C VAL A 162 -4.89 5.24 8.90
N LYS A 163 -5.01 5.19 10.22
CA LYS A 163 -5.72 4.12 10.96
C LYS A 163 -6.64 4.70 12.03
N GLY A 164 -7.69 3.95 12.38
CA GLY A 164 -8.52 4.25 13.57
C GLY A 164 -7.92 3.69 14.86
N LYS A 165 -7.09 2.64 14.74
CA LYS A 165 -6.37 1.98 15.82
C LYS A 165 -5.06 1.39 15.27
N TYR A 166 -4.01 1.43 16.06
CA TYR A 166 -2.74 0.82 15.73
C TYR A 166 -2.44 -0.39 16.65
N GLU A 167 -1.89 -1.43 16.07
CA GLU A 167 -1.31 -2.58 16.75
C GLU A 167 0.15 -2.69 16.31
N ALA A 168 1.06 -2.83 17.27
CA ALA A 168 2.49 -2.85 17.00
C ALA A 168 2.87 -3.98 16.02
N PHE A 169 3.74 -3.66 15.08
CA PHE A 169 4.23 -4.55 14.02
C PHE A 169 3.13 -5.08 13.08
N SER A 170 2.02 -4.34 12.94
CA SER A 170 0.91 -4.73 12.04
C SER A 170 1.31 -4.71 10.57
N PHE A 171 2.41 -4.05 10.20
CA PHE A 171 2.91 -3.95 8.82
C PHE A 171 4.11 -4.87 8.51
N LYS A 172 4.55 -5.70 9.49
CA LYS A 172 5.74 -6.56 9.32
C LYS A 172 5.64 -7.55 8.14
N ASN A 173 4.41 -7.97 7.81
CA ASN A 173 4.14 -8.93 6.74
C ASN A 173 3.82 -8.24 5.41
N ASN A 174 3.79 -6.91 5.36
CA ASN A 174 3.62 -6.18 4.10
C ASN A 174 4.88 -6.27 3.24
N TRP A 175 4.71 -6.06 1.94
CA TRP A 175 5.78 -6.20 0.95
C TRP A 175 6.33 -4.86 0.45
N GLN A 176 5.64 -3.75 0.71
CA GLN A 176 6.07 -2.41 0.30
C GLN A 176 7.49 -2.10 0.77
N HIS A 177 7.83 -2.46 2.02
CA HIS A 177 9.16 -2.22 2.61
C HIS A 177 10.29 -3.11 2.02
N ARG A 178 9.95 -4.05 1.11
CA ARG A 178 10.90 -4.83 0.30
C ARG A 178 10.90 -4.37 -1.15
N VAL A 179 9.71 -4.12 -1.71
CA VAL A 179 9.54 -3.75 -3.12
C VAL A 179 10.17 -2.39 -3.42
N TYR A 180 9.87 -1.37 -2.63
CA TYR A 180 10.33 -0.03 -2.95
C TYR A 180 11.85 0.14 -2.84
N PRO A 181 12.52 -0.34 -1.76
CA PRO A 181 13.98 -0.30 -1.73
C PRO A 181 14.61 -1.14 -2.85
N TYR A 182 14.05 -2.32 -3.16
CA TYR A 182 14.50 -3.13 -4.30
C TYR A 182 14.47 -2.34 -5.60
N CYS A 183 13.35 -1.66 -5.89
CA CYS A 183 13.20 -0.87 -7.10
C CYS A 183 14.22 0.28 -7.15
N LEU A 184 14.32 1.06 -6.09
CA LEU A 184 15.25 2.20 -6.02
C LEU A 184 16.72 1.77 -6.12
N GLN A 185 17.12 0.69 -5.43
CA GLN A 185 18.49 0.16 -5.52
C GLN A 185 18.79 -0.38 -6.92
N SER A 186 17.80 -0.96 -7.60
CA SER A 186 17.95 -1.36 -9.01
C SER A 186 18.16 -0.16 -9.96
N GLU A 187 17.72 1.03 -9.57
CA GLU A 187 17.96 2.29 -10.27
C GLU A 187 19.26 3.00 -9.85
N GLY A 188 20.00 2.40 -8.89
CA GLY A 188 21.33 2.88 -8.47
C GLY A 188 21.34 3.77 -7.24
N THR A 189 20.24 3.83 -6.46
CA THR A 189 20.23 4.48 -5.14
C THR A 189 20.81 3.54 -4.09
N ASP A 190 21.15 4.08 -2.91
CA ASP A 190 21.63 3.31 -1.75
C ASP A 190 20.61 3.37 -0.58
N LEU A 191 19.36 3.64 -0.87
CA LEU A 191 18.33 3.71 0.14
C LEU A 191 17.90 2.31 0.57
N SER A 192 17.97 2.05 1.88
CA SER A 192 17.59 0.77 2.50
C SER A 192 16.61 0.93 3.65
N GLU A 193 16.42 2.15 4.19
CA GLU A 193 15.48 2.40 5.26
C GLU A 193 14.09 2.67 4.70
N PHE A 194 13.11 1.90 5.20
CA PHE A 194 11.71 2.08 4.91
C PHE A 194 10.93 2.34 6.20
N VAL A 195 10.06 3.34 6.19
CA VAL A 195 9.28 3.77 7.33
C VAL A 195 7.80 3.73 7.00
N TYR A 196 7.02 2.92 7.72
CA TYR A 196 5.58 3.16 7.81
C TYR A 196 5.35 4.24 8.86
N ASP A 197 4.82 5.40 8.44
CA ASP A 197 4.46 6.49 9.35
C ASP A 197 2.94 6.46 9.57
N ILE A 198 2.53 6.00 10.77
CA ILE A 198 1.16 5.62 11.07
C ILE A 198 0.50 6.71 11.90
N TYR A 199 -0.50 7.37 11.32
CA TYR A 199 -1.33 8.38 11.98
C TYR A 199 -2.65 7.77 12.43
N VAL A 200 -2.84 7.69 13.75
CA VAL A 200 -4.08 7.20 14.35
C VAL A 200 -5.03 8.38 14.52
N LEU A 201 -6.10 8.37 13.73
CA LEU A 201 -7.13 9.39 13.76
C LEU A 201 -8.41 8.85 14.42
N ASP A 202 -9.06 9.69 15.21
CA ASP A 202 -10.37 9.35 15.75
C ASP A 202 -11.49 9.47 14.69
N LYS A 203 -12.74 9.25 15.13
CA LYS A 203 -13.92 9.34 14.26
C LYS A 203 -14.18 10.74 13.68
N ASN A 204 -13.58 11.78 14.26
CA ASN A 204 -13.67 13.16 13.81
C ASN A 204 -12.40 13.58 13.04
N ASN A 205 -11.56 12.63 12.62
CA ASN A 205 -10.27 12.83 11.94
C ASN A 205 -9.26 13.68 12.73
N GLN A 206 -9.39 13.69 14.07
CA GLN A 206 -8.40 14.34 14.93
C GLN A 206 -7.26 13.37 15.23
N LEU A 207 -6.03 13.85 15.08
CA LEU A 207 -4.84 13.06 15.38
C LEU A 207 -4.80 12.72 16.88
N ARG A 208 -4.70 11.41 17.19
CA ARG A 208 -4.55 10.88 18.56
C ARG A 208 -3.14 10.42 18.83
N GLU A 209 -2.57 9.66 17.90
CA GLU A 209 -1.25 9.05 18.06
C GLU A 209 -0.53 9.07 16.71
N ASN A 210 0.79 9.08 16.77
CA ASN A 210 1.64 8.83 15.61
C ASN A 210 2.68 7.78 15.99
N HIS A 211 2.78 6.74 15.18
CA HIS A 211 3.71 5.63 15.37
C HIS A 211 4.55 5.44 14.10
N LYS A 212 5.73 4.85 14.28
CA LYS A 212 6.61 4.49 13.16
C LYS A 212 7.03 3.04 13.28
N GLU A 213 6.89 2.30 12.17
CA GLU A 213 7.54 1.01 12.01
C GLU A 213 8.67 1.18 11.00
N ILE A 214 9.90 0.87 11.40
CA ILE A 214 11.10 1.05 10.58
C ILE A 214 11.62 -0.31 10.17
N TYR A 215 11.84 -0.49 8.86
CA TYR A 215 12.34 -1.72 8.27
C TYR A 215 13.60 -1.43 7.45
N ALA A 216 14.66 -2.20 7.71
CA ALA A 216 15.87 -2.16 6.91
C ALA A 216 15.79 -3.23 5.81
N TYR A 217 15.92 -2.80 4.56
CA TYR A 217 16.04 -3.69 3.41
C TYR A 217 17.46 -4.27 3.34
N SER A 218 17.55 -5.57 3.03
CA SER A 218 18.81 -6.27 2.76
C SER A 218 18.64 -7.14 1.52
N PRO A 219 19.42 -6.90 0.45
CA PRO A 219 19.33 -7.68 -0.79
C PRO A 219 19.43 -9.19 -0.57
N GLU A 220 20.34 -9.64 0.32
CA GLU A 220 20.60 -11.05 0.58
C GLU A 220 19.39 -11.77 1.20
N ARG A 221 18.60 -11.06 2.01
CA ARG A 221 17.39 -11.59 2.64
C ARG A 221 16.15 -11.38 1.78
N ASP A 222 16.00 -10.16 1.22
CA ASP A 222 14.73 -9.71 0.68
C ASP A 222 14.55 -10.09 -0.79
N ILE A 223 15.62 -10.17 -1.60
CA ILE A 223 15.49 -10.61 -3.01
C ILE A 223 15.02 -12.06 -3.10
N PRO A 224 15.59 -13.05 -2.39
CA PRO A 224 15.06 -14.42 -2.42
C PRO A 224 13.60 -14.50 -1.95
N ALA A 225 13.23 -13.71 -0.93
CA ALA A 225 11.86 -13.66 -0.45
C ALA A 225 10.89 -13.07 -1.49
N LEU A 226 11.28 -11.99 -2.18
CA LEU A 226 10.51 -11.38 -3.28
C LEU A 226 10.32 -12.38 -4.43
N ILE A 227 11.38 -13.08 -4.83
CA ILE A 227 11.32 -14.12 -5.89
C ILE A 227 10.29 -15.17 -5.52
N LEU A 228 10.43 -15.78 -4.34
CA LEU A 228 9.53 -16.85 -3.88
C LEU A 228 8.07 -16.40 -3.81
N HIS A 229 7.83 -15.20 -3.28
CA HIS A 229 6.49 -14.66 -3.16
C HIS A 229 5.87 -14.34 -4.52
N CYS A 230 6.63 -13.75 -5.45
CA CYS A 230 6.17 -13.50 -6.81
C CYS A 230 5.90 -14.81 -7.56
N GLU A 231 6.75 -15.83 -7.40
CA GLU A 231 6.53 -17.15 -8.00
C GLU A 231 5.24 -17.81 -7.50
N GLY A 232 4.95 -17.72 -6.20
CA GLY A 232 3.69 -18.20 -5.64
C GLY A 232 2.48 -17.47 -6.21
N LEU A 233 2.56 -16.14 -6.36
CA LEU A 233 1.50 -15.37 -7.01
C LEU A 233 1.34 -15.75 -8.49
N ILE A 234 2.43 -15.97 -9.22
CA ILE A 234 2.37 -16.43 -10.61
C ILE A 234 1.66 -17.77 -10.71
N GLU A 235 1.99 -18.74 -9.86
CA GLU A 235 1.34 -20.06 -9.84
C GLU A 235 -0.18 -19.91 -9.60
N LEU A 236 -0.57 -19.05 -8.66
CA LEU A 236 -1.98 -18.79 -8.38
C LEU A 236 -2.70 -18.15 -9.58
N ILE A 237 -2.14 -17.11 -10.19
CA ILE A 237 -2.79 -16.42 -11.31
C ILE A 237 -2.84 -17.26 -12.59
N GLU A 238 -1.83 -18.07 -12.85
CA GLU A 238 -1.82 -18.97 -14.02
C GLU A 238 -2.82 -20.12 -13.83
N THR A 239 -2.93 -20.69 -12.64
CA THR A 239 -3.92 -21.72 -12.31
C THR A 239 -5.35 -21.16 -12.42
N ASN A 240 -5.57 -19.91 -12.03
CA ASN A 240 -6.87 -19.27 -12.01
C ASN A 240 -7.07 -18.26 -13.14
N ARG A 241 -6.35 -18.41 -14.26
CA ARG A 241 -6.33 -17.46 -15.37
C ARG A 241 -7.73 -17.15 -15.94
N HIS A 242 -8.65 -18.11 -15.85
CA HIS A 242 -10.04 -17.98 -16.28
C HIS A 242 -10.87 -16.99 -15.41
N LEU A 243 -10.44 -16.72 -14.17
CA LEU A 243 -11.08 -15.75 -13.26
C LEU A 243 -10.50 -14.33 -13.43
N ILE A 244 -9.39 -14.18 -14.17
CA ILE A 244 -8.68 -12.92 -14.28
C ILE A 244 -9.09 -12.20 -15.57
N THR A 245 -9.78 -11.09 -15.41
CA THR A 245 -10.30 -10.24 -16.49
C THR A 245 -9.35 -9.09 -16.82
N ASP A 246 -8.64 -8.52 -15.84
CA ASP A 246 -7.60 -7.50 -16.09
C ASP A 246 -6.30 -8.16 -16.58
N LYS A 247 -6.11 -8.17 -17.90
CA LYS A 247 -4.93 -8.79 -18.55
C LYS A 247 -3.63 -8.02 -18.36
N LYS A 248 -3.68 -6.83 -17.76
CA LYS A 248 -2.46 -6.05 -17.46
C LYS A 248 -1.47 -6.80 -16.58
N ILE A 249 -1.99 -7.64 -15.65
CA ILE A 249 -1.12 -8.45 -14.78
C ILE A 249 -0.19 -9.38 -15.57
N PHE A 250 -0.62 -9.83 -16.75
CA PHE A 250 0.15 -10.67 -17.67
C PHE A 250 0.92 -9.86 -18.71
N ASN A 251 1.00 -8.53 -18.56
CA ASN A 251 1.55 -7.62 -19.56
C ASN A 251 0.94 -7.80 -20.96
N GLU A 252 -0.28 -8.30 -21.03
CA GLU A 252 -1.04 -8.44 -22.26
C GLU A 252 -1.81 -7.14 -22.49
N HIS A 253 -1.54 -6.46 -23.60
CA HIS A 253 -2.33 -5.29 -24.01
C HIS A 253 -3.69 -5.77 -24.53
N GLN A 254 -4.75 -5.14 -24.04
CA GLN A 254 -6.10 -5.30 -24.60
C GLN A 254 -6.21 -4.66 -25.98
#